data_ef599f492440b51fe2055ab922f9435f
#
_entry.id   ef599f492440b51fe2055ab922f9435f
#
_cell.length_a   1.000
_cell.length_b   1.000
_cell.length_c   1.000
_cell.angle_alpha   90.00
_cell.angle_beta   90.00
_cell.angle_gamma   90.00
#
_symmetry.space_group_name_H-M   'P 1'
#
loop_
_entity.id
_entity.type
_entity.pdbx_description
1 polymer ?
#
loop_
_entity_poly.entity_id
_entity_poly.type
_entity_poly.pdbx_seq_one_letter_code
_entity_poly.pdbx_strand_id
1 'polypeptide(L)' 'MPKGKPNKRYTPEFKKLVIETMLKEKLSYSETARRFSVSNHHRIQDWERIYLTEGPEGFAV' A
#
# COMPACT_ATOMS: atom_id res chain seq x y z
N MET A 1 6.51 -18.04 -18.14
CA MET A 1 6.57 -17.68 -17.50
C MET A 1 6.79 -17.34 -16.88
N PRO A 2 6.61 -17.23 -16.61
CA PRO A 2 6.81 -16.88 -15.84
C PRO A 2 6.84 -16.74 -15.09
N LYS A 3 6.82 -16.86 -14.89
CA LYS A 3 6.84 -16.79 -14.07
C LYS A 3 6.87 -16.32 -13.20
N GLY A 4 6.48 -16.44 -13.24
CA GLY A 4 6.12 -15.83 -12.02
C GLY A 4 7.14 -15.11 -11.28
N LYS A 5 7.12 -13.97 -11.24
CA LYS A 5 7.99 -13.29 -10.52
C LYS A 5 7.53 -12.98 -9.22
N PRO A 6 8.05 -13.44 -8.29
CA PRO A 6 7.58 -13.33 -6.94
C PRO A 6 7.66 -11.94 -6.35
N ASN A 7 8.56 -11.13 -6.83
CA ASN A 7 8.72 -9.82 -6.23
C ASN A 7 7.76 -8.82 -6.79
N LYS A 8 6.76 -8.47 -6.02
CA LYS A 8 5.88 -7.41 -6.40
C LYS A 8 6.49 -6.10 -6.05
N ARG A 9 6.60 -5.23 -7.02
CA ARG A 9 7.07 -3.91 -6.73
C ARG A 9 5.89 -3.00 -6.52
N TYR A 10 5.91 -2.29 -5.42
CA TYR A 10 4.84 -1.36 -5.09
C TYR A 10 5.30 0.04 -5.44
N THR A 11 4.74 0.58 -6.52
CA THR A 11 5.11 1.93 -6.96
C THR A 11 4.55 2.95 -5.98
N PRO A 12 5.12 4.16 -5.96
CA PRO A 12 4.58 5.21 -5.10
C PRO A 12 3.11 5.50 -5.39
N GLU A 13 2.71 5.43 -6.64
CA GLU A 13 1.33 5.67 -7.01
C GLU A 13 0.42 4.61 -6.44
N PHE A 14 0.88 3.36 -6.49
CA PHE A 14 0.10 2.27 -5.94
C PHE A 14 -0.07 2.44 -4.43
N LYS A 15 1.01 2.77 -3.73
CA LYS A 15 0.96 2.96 -2.29
C LYS A 15 -0.01 4.08 -1.93
N LYS A 16 0.05 5.17 -2.68
CA LYS A 16 -0.85 6.29 -2.46
C LYS A 16 -2.30 5.86 -2.64
N LEU A 17 -2.57 5.14 -3.72
CA LEU A 17 -3.91 4.66 -4.00
C LEU A 17 -4.43 3.77 -2.87
N VAL A 18 -3.59 2.86 -2.40
CA VAL A 18 -3.98 1.94 -1.34
C VAL A 18 -4.36 2.72 -0.08
N ILE A 19 -3.52 3.65 0.31
CA ILE A 19 -3.78 4.40 1.54
C ILE A 19 -4.99 5.31 1.39
N GLU A 20 -5.12 5.98 0.27
CA GLU A 20 -6.26 6.87 0.08
C GLU A 20 -7.57 6.09 0.08
N THR A 21 -7.57 4.94 -0.54
CA THR A 21 -8.77 4.10 -0.54
C THR A 21 -9.08 3.61 0.87
N MET A 22 -8.05 3.19 1.59
CA MET A 22 -8.23 2.71 2.95
C MET A 22 -8.85 3.79 3.83
N LEU A 23 -8.34 5.00 3.75
CA LEU A 23 -8.85 6.09 4.58
C LEU A 23 -10.24 6.52 4.13
N LYS A 24 -10.46 6.54 2.82
CA LYS A 24 -11.74 6.96 2.29
C LYS A 24 -12.85 6.00 2.68
N GLU A 25 -12.59 4.71 2.59
CA GLU A 25 -13.58 3.69 2.88
C GLU A 25 -13.46 3.15 4.29
N LYS A 26 -12.50 3.65 5.03
CA LYS A 26 -12.28 3.24 6.42
C LYS A 26 -12.08 1.74 6.54
N LEU A 27 -11.22 1.21 5.69
CA LEU A 27 -10.91 -0.20 5.70
C LEU A 27 -9.87 -0.50 6.77
N SER A 28 -9.91 -1.73 7.28
CA SER A 28 -8.86 -2.16 8.18
C SER A 28 -7.62 -2.51 7.36
N TYR A 29 -6.50 -2.68 8.03
CA TYR A 29 -5.26 -3.04 7.33
C TYR A 29 -5.41 -4.37 6.62
N SER A 30 -6.00 -5.36 7.30
CA SER A 30 -6.21 -6.67 6.69
C SER A 30 -7.11 -6.58 5.48
N GLU A 31 -8.19 -5.84 5.62
CA GLU A 31 -9.13 -5.68 4.54
C GLU A 31 -8.48 -5.03 3.34
N THR A 32 -7.70 -3.99 3.59
CA THR A 32 -7.01 -3.26 2.54
C THR A 32 -6.01 -4.17 1.85
N ALA A 33 -5.28 -4.95 2.63
CA ALA A 33 -4.29 -5.86 2.05
C ALA A 33 -4.96 -6.87 1.13
N ARG A 34 -6.10 -7.39 1.53
CA ARG A 34 -6.81 -8.34 0.69
C ARG A 34 -7.30 -7.69 -0.59
N ARG A 35 -7.83 -6.48 -0.47
CA ARG A 35 -8.39 -5.79 -1.61
C ARG A 35 -7.35 -5.51 -2.68
N PHE A 36 -6.15 -5.15 -2.26
CA PHE A 36 -5.08 -4.80 -3.19
C PHE A 36 -4.04 -5.89 -3.36
N SER A 37 -4.30 -7.06 -2.82
CA SER A 37 -3.38 -8.20 -2.93
C SER A 37 -2.01 -7.90 -2.38
N VAL A 38 -1.96 -7.16 -1.29
CA VAL A 38 -0.71 -6.91 -0.60
C VAL A 38 -0.46 -8.09 0.33
N SER A 39 0.70 -8.70 0.22
CA SER A 39 0.96 -9.93 0.95
C SER A 39 1.06 -9.75 2.46
N ASN A 40 1.42 -8.56 2.93
CA ASN A 40 1.58 -8.35 4.36
C ASN A 40 0.94 -7.03 4.75
N HIS A 41 -0.04 -7.08 5.63
CA HIS A 41 -0.74 -5.86 6.02
C HIS A 41 0.15 -4.91 6.82
N HIS A 42 1.27 -5.39 7.34
CA HIS A 42 2.22 -4.50 8.02
C HIS A 42 2.77 -3.46 7.07
N ARG A 43 2.87 -3.80 5.78
CA ARG A 43 3.35 -2.84 4.80
C ARG A 43 2.38 -1.67 4.70
N ILE A 44 1.10 -1.95 4.84
CA ILE A 44 0.09 -0.90 4.75
C ILE A 44 0.21 0.03 5.95
N GLN A 45 0.53 -0.51 7.12
CA GLN A 45 0.76 0.33 8.29
C GLN A 45 1.92 1.28 8.05
N ASP A 46 3.01 0.77 7.47
CA ASP A 46 4.15 1.61 7.17
C ASP A 46 3.80 2.69 6.17
N TRP A 47 3.05 2.32 5.14
CA TRP A 47 2.66 3.29 4.13
C TRP A 47 1.75 4.36 4.71
N GLU A 48 0.85 3.96 5.60
CA GLU A 48 -0.02 4.93 6.24
C GLU A 48 0.79 5.92 7.07
N ARG A 49 1.76 5.41 7.81
CA ARG A 49 2.61 6.29 8.62
C ARG A 49 3.33 7.30 7.73
N ILE A 50 3.90 6.84 6.63
CA ILE A 50 4.61 7.73 5.72
C ILE A 50 3.63 8.75 5.13
N TYR A 51 2.47 8.29 4.73
CA TYR A 51 1.48 9.16 4.13
C TYR A 51 1.04 10.27 5.09
N LEU A 52 0.80 9.91 6.34
CA LEU A 52 0.33 10.87 7.32
C LEU A 52 1.45 11.80 7.81
N THR A 53 2.68 11.32 7.78
CA THR A 53 3.80 12.10 8.25
C THR A 53 4.39 12.97 7.15
N GLU A 54 4.62 12.38 5.99
CA GLU A 54 5.30 13.06 4.90
C GLU A 54 4.42 13.31 3.69
N GLY A 55 3.24 12.75 3.69
CA GLY A 55 2.35 12.88 2.55
C GLY A 55 2.73 11.92 1.45
N PRO A 56 1.98 11.95 0.34
CA PRO A 56 2.24 11.03 -0.77
C PRO A 56 3.65 11.16 -1.34
N GLU A 57 4.27 12.30 -1.15
CA GLU A 57 5.61 12.50 -1.66
C GLU A 57 6.63 11.61 -0.96
N GLY A 58 6.35 11.19 0.25
CA GLY A 58 7.23 10.31 0.97
C GLY A 58 7.41 8.96 0.30
N PHE A 59 6.50 8.60 -0.57
CA PHE A 59 6.59 7.34 -1.30
C PHE A 59 7.53 7.42 -2.49
N ALA A 60 7.87 8.60 -2.90
CA ALA A 60 8.62 8.80 -4.13
C ALA A 60 10.13 8.75 -3.94
N VAL A 61 10.59 8.35 -2.81
CA VAL A 61 12.01 8.35 -2.49
C VAL A 61 12.76 7.25 -3.19
#